data_85e74308b8fa08eed9709ff0029a8b6e
#
_entry.id   85e74308b8fa08eed9709ff0029a8b6e
#
_cell.length_a   1.000
_cell.length_b   1.000
_cell.length_c   1.000
_cell.angle_alpha   90.00
_cell.angle_beta   90.00
_cell.angle_gamma   90.00
#
_symmetry.space_group_name_H-M   'P 1'
#
loop_
_entity.id
_entity.type
_entity.pdbx_description
1 polymer ?
#
loop_
_entity_poly.entity_id
_entity_poly.type
_entity_poly.pdbx_seq_one_letter_code
_entity_poly.pdbx_strand_id
1 'polypeptide(L)'
;MLVVEKVKINANTISVFNSVVDAPPVVRESDYINFMDNFHDLEMSAGAVKTLKKSVNTILYLSRKAHYDKYRRAVGCLSFRQNAEKQKAVKYAHNSHLCTFITLTLPATQKHTDRELTTNLLNPFLSYARKFFHVRYYVWKKELQQNGNLHFHLVTDRFIKAECLRSAWNRLCNKGKVKGVAAPFDYVDRYRAKMLNLYANGFDAAAVADYVANLDGVKQQIADDAEKFETVNQREITAPEYDEIFNRVVNATVEKFRAAYYKEMQRPENERYNNPNSTDIEAVKSPAAVAAYVAKYISKDITDNPVLTDYITTVKGIKENITALLIDARNAKANGDESAAAAILQQVEPFKQHLAEIRETKCPILGHLWFKSKTLTPFLSGATDFIDNTINAELQTLFADLQAEYKTKIEKYKADVKAYNADPVNNKRPGNPPRELIAYTFEKDENGENTSNVICTTFLCNIFELMQSKNADGKKRYPNLCRAWRSFVGMCILENKKKGYYEF
;
A
#
# COMPACT_ATOMS: atom_id res chain seq x y z
N MET A 1 -13.37 37.61 15.25
CA MET A 1 -12.88 36.46 14.49
C MET A 1 -14.10 35.84 13.78
N LEU A 2 -14.12 35.83 12.45
CA LEU A 2 -15.24 35.25 11.68
C LEU A 2 -15.00 33.74 11.56
N VAL A 3 -15.86 32.94 12.19
CA VAL A 3 -15.83 31.48 12.03
C VAL A 3 -16.60 31.14 10.77
N VAL A 4 -15.94 30.53 9.80
CA VAL A 4 -16.54 30.15 8.52
C VAL A 4 -16.56 28.64 8.40
N GLU A 5 -17.75 28.08 8.19
CA GLU A 5 -17.91 26.67 7.91
C GLU A 5 -17.39 26.34 6.50
N LYS A 6 -16.47 25.40 6.40
CA LYS A 6 -15.87 24.92 5.16
C LYS A 6 -16.05 23.44 5.01
N VAL A 7 -16.27 23.01 3.78
CA VAL A 7 -16.24 21.59 3.39
C VAL A 7 -14.97 21.29 2.61
N LYS A 8 -14.25 20.27 3.02
CA LYS A 8 -13.11 19.73 2.30
C LYS A 8 -13.46 18.40 1.69
N ILE A 9 -13.42 18.32 0.37
CA ILE A 9 -13.70 17.11 -0.40
C ILE A 9 -12.39 16.50 -0.86
N ASN A 10 -12.16 15.26 -0.47
CA ASN A 10 -11.04 14.44 -0.95
C ASN A 10 -11.59 13.33 -1.85
N ALA A 11 -10.68 12.50 -2.41
CA ALA A 11 -11.09 11.37 -3.24
C ALA A 11 -12.01 10.35 -2.54
N ASN A 12 -11.95 10.26 -1.20
CA ASN A 12 -12.64 9.23 -0.39
C ASN A 12 -13.16 9.72 0.96
N THR A 13 -13.07 11.01 1.27
CA THR A 13 -13.61 11.58 2.51
C THR A 13 -14.19 12.96 2.27
N ILE A 14 -15.19 13.31 3.06
CA ILE A 14 -15.75 14.66 3.17
C ILE A 14 -15.50 15.12 4.61
N SER A 15 -14.92 16.28 4.80
CA SER A 15 -14.68 16.87 6.12
C SER A 15 -15.32 18.25 6.20
N VAL A 16 -16.08 18.49 7.24
CA VAL A 16 -16.65 19.80 7.57
C VAL A 16 -15.87 20.36 8.73
N PHE A 17 -15.43 21.60 8.65
CA PHE A 17 -14.64 22.23 9.68
C PHE A 17 -14.85 23.73 9.75
N ASN A 18 -14.69 24.27 10.95
CA ASN A 18 -14.68 25.70 11.20
C ASN A 18 -13.25 26.23 10.98
N SER A 19 -13.06 27.20 10.13
CA SER A 19 -11.76 27.85 9.94
C SER A 19 -11.81 29.29 10.43
N VAL A 20 -10.79 29.67 11.15
CA VAL A 20 -10.53 31.06 11.49
C VAL A 20 -9.86 31.70 10.26
N VAL A 21 -10.46 32.78 9.74
CA VAL A 21 -10.04 33.43 8.47
C VAL A 21 -8.82 34.24 8.77
N ASP A 22 -7.92 34.16 9.51
CA ASP A 22 -6.71 35.00 9.62
C ASP A 22 -5.53 34.39 10.39
N ALA A 23 -5.45 33.06 10.51
CA ALA A 23 -4.22 32.45 11.00
C ALA A 23 -3.37 31.98 9.81
N PRO A 24 -2.16 32.49 9.63
CA PRO A 24 -1.22 31.85 8.71
C PRO A 24 -1.03 30.39 9.13
N PRO A 25 -0.81 29.46 8.17
CA PRO A 25 -0.58 28.07 8.51
C PRO A 25 0.62 28.00 9.44
N VAL A 26 0.41 27.64 10.69
CA VAL A 26 1.50 27.36 11.62
C VAL A 26 2.10 26.05 11.15
N VAL A 27 3.13 26.12 10.32
CA VAL A 27 4.02 25.01 10.05
C VAL A 27 4.75 24.77 11.37
N ARG A 28 4.34 23.75 12.08
CA ARG A 28 5.04 23.35 13.30
C ARG A 28 6.39 22.81 12.86
N GLU A 29 7.44 23.33 13.44
CA GLU A 29 8.81 22.86 13.24
C GLU A 29 8.90 21.34 13.47
N SER A 30 8.09 20.81 14.40
CA SER A 30 7.87 19.38 14.63
C SER A 30 7.37 18.59 13.38
N ASP A 31 6.58 19.21 12.52
CA ASP A 31 6.05 18.54 11.31
C ASP A 31 7.13 18.44 10.23
N TYR A 32 8.06 19.38 10.19
CA TYR A 32 9.22 19.35 9.30
C TYR A 32 10.29 18.35 9.77
N ILE A 33 10.57 18.31 11.06
CA ILE A 33 11.50 17.35 11.68
C ILE A 33 10.95 15.93 11.51
N ASN A 34 9.66 15.69 11.79
CA ASN A 34 9.02 14.42 11.56
C ASN A 34 8.98 14.00 10.07
N PHE A 35 8.91 14.96 9.14
CA PHE A 35 8.96 14.66 7.72
C PHE A 35 10.35 14.20 7.28
N MET A 36 11.42 14.87 7.73
CA MET A 36 12.79 14.51 7.38
C MET A 36 13.29 13.25 8.08
N ASP A 37 12.90 13.01 9.34
CA ASP A 37 13.26 11.80 10.10
C ASP A 37 12.61 10.54 9.57
N ASN A 38 11.38 10.63 9.07
CA ASN A 38 10.64 9.48 8.52
C ASN A 38 11.18 8.95 7.18
N PHE A 39 12.10 9.66 6.54
CA PHE A 39 12.71 9.21 5.28
C PHE A 39 13.75 8.10 5.45
N HIS A 40 14.27 7.91 6.64
CA HIS A 40 15.38 6.99 6.89
C HIS A 40 15.02 5.87 7.87
N ASP A 41 13.82 5.91 8.46
CA ASP A 41 13.39 4.85 9.36
C ASP A 41 12.75 3.72 8.58
N LEU A 42 13.19 2.52 8.88
CA LEU A 42 12.57 1.29 8.36
C LEU A 42 11.15 1.11 8.92
N GLU A 43 10.82 1.76 10.03
CA GLU A 43 9.47 1.89 10.56
C GLU A 43 8.74 3.05 9.89
N MET A 44 7.60 2.76 9.30
CA MET A 44 6.74 3.81 8.75
C MET A 44 5.98 4.50 9.88
N SER A 45 6.13 5.82 10.00
CA SER A 45 5.30 6.59 10.93
C SER A 45 3.80 6.38 10.67
N ALA A 46 2.97 6.51 11.71
CA ALA A 46 1.51 6.41 11.58
C ALA A 46 0.95 7.37 10.49
N GLY A 47 1.56 8.54 10.34
CA GLY A 47 1.23 9.50 9.28
C GLY A 47 1.58 8.98 7.87
N ALA A 48 2.73 8.35 7.71
CA ALA A 48 3.14 7.73 6.44
C ALA A 48 2.22 6.56 6.06
N VAL A 49 1.90 5.68 7.01
CA VAL A 49 0.93 4.58 6.83
C VAL A 49 -0.44 5.12 6.43
N LYS A 50 -0.93 6.18 7.10
CA LYS A 50 -2.19 6.85 6.76
C LYS A 50 -2.17 7.41 5.35
N THR A 51 -1.09 8.07 4.95
CA THR A 51 -0.93 8.64 3.60
C THR A 51 -0.86 7.55 2.53
N LEU A 52 -0.17 6.46 2.80
CA LEU A 52 -0.09 5.31 1.90
C LEU A 52 -1.46 4.65 1.72
N LYS A 53 -2.19 4.38 2.81
CA LYS A 53 -3.57 3.87 2.76
C LYS A 53 -4.50 4.80 1.97
N LYS A 54 -4.39 6.11 2.20
CA LYS A 54 -5.15 7.12 1.46
C LYS A 54 -4.81 7.10 -0.04
N SER A 55 -3.53 6.96 -0.38
CA SER A 55 -3.05 6.88 -1.77
C SER A 55 -3.60 5.64 -2.49
N VAL A 56 -3.53 4.47 -1.87
CA VAL A 56 -4.09 3.22 -2.42
C VAL A 56 -5.60 3.34 -2.65
N ASN A 57 -6.35 3.85 -1.67
CA ASN A 57 -7.79 4.04 -1.81
C ASN A 57 -8.12 5.04 -2.93
N THR A 58 -7.30 6.05 -3.13
CA THR A 58 -7.45 7.01 -4.24
C THR A 58 -7.24 6.33 -5.59
N ILE A 59 -6.21 5.49 -5.73
CA ILE A 59 -5.97 4.70 -6.97
C ILE A 59 -7.17 3.82 -7.27
N LEU A 60 -7.66 3.07 -6.28
CA LEU A 60 -8.82 2.19 -6.42
C LEU A 60 -10.06 2.96 -6.89
N TYR A 61 -10.28 4.12 -6.29
CA TYR A 61 -11.39 5.00 -6.68
C TYR A 61 -11.25 5.49 -8.12
N LEU A 62 -10.07 6.03 -8.49
CA LEU A 62 -9.81 6.56 -9.83
C LEU A 62 -9.90 5.46 -10.91
N SER A 63 -9.42 4.27 -10.60
CA SER A 63 -9.52 3.10 -11.46
C SER A 63 -11.00 2.70 -11.70
N ARG A 64 -11.81 2.62 -10.64
CA ARG A 64 -13.25 2.33 -10.74
C ARG A 64 -14.00 3.40 -11.52
N LYS A 65 -13.69 4.67 -11.28
CA LYS A 65 -14.28 5.78 -12.02
C LYS A 65 -13.96 5.68 -13.51
N ALA A 66 -12.70 5.45 -13.87
CA ALA A 66 -12.29 5.30 -15.28
C ALA A 66 -13.00 4.11 -15.94
N HIS A 67 -13.15 3.01 -15.21
CA HIS A 67 -13.90 1.84 -15.67
C HIS A 67 -15.38 2.14 -15.90
N TYR A 68 -16.02 2.81 -14.94
CA TYR A 68 -17.43 3.22 -15.06
C TYR A 68 -17.65 4.20 -16.23
N ASP A 69 -16.76 5.18 -16.43
CA ASP A 69 -16.85 6.11 -17.54
C ASP A 69 -16.68 5.40 -18.90
N LYS A 70 -15.80 4.39 -18.97
CA LYS A 70 -15.65 3.54 -20.16
C LYS A 70 -16.90 2.71 -20.41
N TYR A 71 -17.49 2.12 -19.37
CA TYR A 71 -18.73 1.36 -19.45
C TYR A 71 -19.89 2.25 -19.94
N ARG A 72 -20.08 3.45 -19.37
CA ARG A 72 -21.11 4.39 -19.79
C ARG A 72 -20.99 4.77 -21.26
N ARG A 73 -19.77 5.00 -21.74
CA ARG A 73 -19.52 5.28 -23.16
C ARG A 73 -19.89 4.09 -24.03
N ALA A 74 -19.45 2.89 -23.66
CA ALA A 74 -19.78 1.67 -24.41
C ALA A 74 -21.30 1.44 -24.49
N VAL A 75 -22.00 1.58 -23.36
CA VAL A 75 -23.47 1.43 -23.32
C VAL A 75 -24.19 2.53 -24.10
N GLY A 76 -23.68 3.77 -24.07
CA GLY A 76 -24.24 4.91 -24.80
C GLY A 76 -24.10 4.78 -26.32
N CYS A 77 -23.12 4.04 -26.82
CA CYS A 77 -22.88 3.80 -28.24
C CYS A 77 -23.69 2.61 -28.80
N LEU A 78 -24.30 1.77 -27.93
CA LEU A 78 -25.08 0.61 -28.37
C LEU A 78 -26.52 1.04 -28.70
N SER A 79 -26.99 0.71 -29.90
CA SER A 79 -28.38 0.94 -30.29
C SER A 79 -29.35 0.11 -29.43
N PHE A 80 -30.60 0.55 -29.34
CA PHE A 80 -31.65 -0.11 -28.52
C PHE A 80 -31.90 -1.57 -28.91
N ARG A 81 -31.51 -1.97 -30.13
CA ARG A 81 -31.67 -3.34 -30.66
C ARG A 81 -30.62 -4.34 -30.15
N GLN A 82 -29.59 -3.92 -29.43
CA GLN A 82 -28.44 -4.75 -29.01
C GLN A 82 -28.45 -5.07 -27.51
N ASN A 83 -29.58 -5.56 -26.97
CA ASN A 83 -29.69 -5.89 -25.54
C ASN A 83 -28.66 -6.93 -25.05
N ALA A 84 -28.30 -7.92 -25.88
CA ALA A 84 -27.32 -8.95 -25.53
C ALA A 84 -25.91 -8.40 -25.41
N GLU A 85 -25.51 -7.44 -26.25
CA GLU A 85 -24.21 -6.77 -26.17
C GLU A 85 -24.14 -5.80 -24.98
N LYS A 86 -25.27 -5.13 -24.65
CA LYS A 86 -25.35 -4.33 -23.42
C LYS A 86 -25.14 -5.20 -22.18
N GLN A 87 -25.75 -6.39 -22.12
CA GLN A 87 -25.54 -7.34 -21.02
C GLN A 87 -24.09 -7.82 -20.95
N LYS A 88 -23.44 -8.10 -22.10
CA LYS A 88 -22.01 -8.43 -22.15
C LYS A 88 -21.15 -7.25 -21.69
N ALA A 89 -21.46 -6.01 -22.11
CA ALA A 89 -20.75 -4.82 -21.67
C ALA A 89 -20.89 -4.57 -20.17
N VAL A 90 -22.09 -4.81 -19.58
CA VAL A 90 -22.34 -4.76 -18.13
C VAL A 90 -21.50 -5.81 -17.40
N LYS A 91 -21.53 -7.06 -17.89
CA LYS A 91 -20.75 -8.16 -17.31
C LYS A 91 -19.25 -7.91 -17.42
N TYR A 92 -18.79 -7.38 -18.56
CA TYR A 92 -17.38 -6.99 -18.74
C TYR A 92 -16.98 -5.86 -17.79
N ALA A 93 -17.83 -4.84 -17.64
CA ALA A 93 -17.60 -3.75 -16.71
C ALA A 93 -17.56 -4.21 -15.25
N HIS A 94 -18.40 -5.16 -14.87
CA HIS A 94 -18.44 -5.72 -13.52
C HIS A 94 -17.24 -6.63 -13.20
N ASN A 95 -16.73 -7.36 -14.20
CA ASN A 95 -15.67 -8.36 -14.03
C ASN A 95 -14.28 -7.85 -14.36
N SER A 96 -14.15 -6.67 -15.02
CA SER A 96 -12.82 -6.14 -15.34
C SER A 96 -12.23 -5.37 -14.15
N HIS A 97 -11.27 -5.98 -13.49
CA HIS A 97 -10.48 -5.35 -12.45
C HIS A 97 -9.40 -4.49 -13.11
N LEU A 98 -9.53 -3.17 -13.03
CA LEU A 98 -8.55 -2.25 -13.61
C LEU A 98 -7.36 -1.97 -12.70
N CYS A 99 -7.52 -2.18 -11.40
CA CYS A 99 -6.46 -2.00 -10.42
C CYS A 99 -5.75 -3.32 -10.16
N THR A 100 -4.43 -3.31 -10.08
CA THR A 100 -3.63 -4.49 -9.78
C THR A 100 -2.67 -4.24 -8.66
N PHE A 101 -2.44 -5.29 -7.89
CA PHE A 101 -1.31 -5.42 -6.99
C PHE A 101 -0.22 -6.25 -7.72
N ILE A 102 0.99 -5.76 -7.70
CA ILE A 102 2.12 -6.34 -8.42
C ILE A 102 3.25 -6.53 -7.43
N THR A 103 3.86 -7.71 -7.44
CA THR A 103 5.13 -7.97 -6.77
C THR A 103 6.22 -8.19 -7.82
N LEU A 104 7.30 -7.43 -7.72
CA LEU A 104 8.48 -7.54 -8.57
C LEU A 104 9.63 -8.08 -7.75
N THR A 105 10.19 -9.20 -8.17
CA THR A 105 11.25 -9.94 -7.49
C THR A 105 12.49 -10.01 -8.38
N LEU A 106 13.67 -10.08 -7.76
CA LEU A 106 14.89 -10.39 -8.50
C LEU A 106 14.95 -11.89 -8.79
N PRO A 107 15.25 -12.30 -10.03
CA PRO A 107 15.32 -13.72 -10.38
C PRO A 107 16.48 -14.50 -9.72
N ALA A 108 17.50 -13.79 -9.24
CA ALA A 108 18.66 -14.35 -8.57
C ALA A 108 19.08 -13.49 -7.37
N THR A 109 20.01 -14.00 -6.54
CA THR A 109 20.53 -13.30 -5.35
C THR A 109 20.99 -11.88 -5.68
N GLN A 110 20.60 -10.92 -4.86
CA GLN A 110 20.91 -9.51 -5.04
C GLN A 110 22.43 -9.27 -4.99
N LYS A 111 22.93 -8.50 -5.94
CA LYS A 111 24.33 -8.04 -6.00
C LYS A 111 24.44 -6.52 -5.91
N HIS A 112 23.35 -5.81 -6.21
CA HIS A 112 23.33 -4.36 -6.30
C HIS A 112 22.74 -3.78 -5.02
N THR A 113 23.15 -2.57 -4.72
CA THR A 113 22.54 -1.81 -3.63
C THR A 113 21.07 -1.52 -3.94
N ASP A 114 20.27 -1.33 -2.93
CA ASP A 114 18.85 -0.98 -3.07
C ASP A 114 18.66 0.36 -3.81
N ARG A 115 19.62 1.30 -3.68
CA ARG A 115 19.65 2.55 -4.44
C ARG A 115 19.83 2.29 -5.94
N GLU A 116 20.77 1.43 -6.31
CA GLU A 116 20.99 1.04 -7.71
C GLU A 116 19.77 0.33 -8.29
N LEU A 117 19.17 -0.58 -7.54
CA LEU A 117 17.94 -1.27 -7.94
C LEU A 117 16.78 -0.29 -8.13
N THR A 118 16.61 0.64 -7.20
CA THR A 118 15.55 1.64 -7.30
C THR A 118 15.76 2.56 -8.50
N THR A 119 16.99 3.06 -8.68
CA THR A 119 17.31 4.05 -9.72
C THR A 119 17.38 3.43 -11.11
N ASN A 120 18.03 2.27 -11.24
CA ASN A 120 18.37 1.70 -12.55
C ASN A 120 17.45 0.55 -12.98
N LEU A 121 16.60 0.04 -12.08
CA LEU A 121 15.68 -1.05 -12.36
C LEU A 121 14.22 -0.61 -12.17
N LEU A 122 13.82 -0.20 -10.95
CA LEU A 122 12.44 0.18 -10.66
C LEU A 122 12.00 1.45 -11.41
N ASN A 123 12.79 2.54 -11.39
CA ASN A 123 12.43 3.78 -12.07
C ASN A 123 12.30 3.62 -13.59
N PRO A 124 13.20 2.91 -14.30
CA PRO A 124 13.00 2.52 -15.70
C PRO A 124 11.75 1.69 -15.94
N PHE A 125 11.45 0.74 -15.02
CA PHE A 125 10.22 -0.05 -15.10
C PHE A 125 8.97 0.83 -14.98
N LEU A 126 8.94 1.74 -14.00
CA LEU A 126 7.83 2.69 -13.83
C LEU A 126 7.65 3.61 -15.03
N SER A 127 8.75 4.03 -15.65
CA SER A 127 8.73 4.81 -16.89
C SER A 127 8.17 4.00 -18.06
N TYR A 128 8.59 2.75 -18.18
CA TYR A 128 8.05 1.81 -19.16
C TYR A 128 6.55 1.55 -18.93
N ALA A 129 6.15 1.31 -17.68
CA ALA A 129 4.75 1.06 -17.32
C ALA A 129 3.84 2.26 -17.65
N ARG A 130 4.33 3.49 -17.43
CA ARG A 130 3.60 4.70 -17.85
C ARG A 130 3.44 4.77 -19.35
N LYS A 131 4.51 4.53 -20.10
CA LYS A 131 4.52 4.67 -21.55
C LYS A 131 3.72 3.58 -22.27
N PHE A 132 3.92 2.32 -21.90
CA PHE A 132 3.40 1.17 -22.65
C PHE A 132 2.19 0.50 -22.00
N PHE A 133 2.09 0.54 -20.68
CA PHE A 133 0.94 -0.02 -19.96
C PHE A 133 -0.07 1.07 -19.54
N HIS A 134 0.21 2.35 -19.87
CA HIS A 134 -0.63 3.49 -19.56
C HIS A 134 -0.98 3.62 -18.08
N VAL A 135 -0.08 3.20 -17.19
CA VAL A 135 -0.20 3.38 -15.74
C VAL A 135 -0.07 4.86 -15.42
N ARG A 136 -1.10 5.46 -14.82
CA ARG A 136 -1.11 6.88 -14.46
C ARG A 136 -0.90 7.11 -12.97
N TYR A 137 -1.46 6.21 -12.17
CA TYR A 137 -1.44 6.28 -10.73
C TYR A 137 -0.84 5.00 -10.17
N TYR A 138 0.15 5.15 -9.31
CA TYR A 138 0.78 4.02 -8.63
C TYR A 138 1.31 4.43 -7.27
N VAL A 139 1.42 3.44 -6.41
CA VAL A 139 2.18 3.48 -5.17
C VAL A 139 3.07 2.25 -5.18
N TRP A 140 4.29 2.38 -4.70
CA TRP A 140 5.17 1.24 -4.48
C TRP A 140 5.78 1.28 -3.10
N LYS A 141 6.15 0.09 -2.58
CA LYS A 141 6.88 -0.13 -1.34
C LYS A 141 8.00 -1.13 -1.58
N LYS A 142 9.13 -0.93 -0.91
CA LYS A 142 10.21 -1.91 -0.79
C LYS A 142 9.93 -2.84 0.38
N GLU A 143 10.29 -4.09 0.23
CA GLU A 143 10.33 -5.09 1.28
C GLU A 143 11.60 -5.93 1.14
N LEU A 144 12.26 -6.23 2.25
CA LEU A 144 13.41 -7.12 2.28
C LEU A 144 12.91 -8.55 2.53
N GLN A 145 13.26 -9.47 1.64
CA GLN A 145 13.01 -10.89 1.84
C GLN A 145 13.96 -11.48 2.88
N GLN A 146 13.61 -12.64 3.42
CA GLN A 146 14.49 -13.38 4.35
C GLN A 146 15.87 -13.70 3.76
N ASN A 147 15.96 -13.90 2.44
CA ASN A 147 17.23 -14.13 1.72
C ASN A 147 18.04 -12.84 1.43
N GLY A 148 17.60 -11.70 1.91
CA GLY A 148 18.24 -10.41 1.71
C GLY A 148 17.94 -9.74 0.37
N ASN A 149 17.14 -10.33 -0.52
CA ASN A 149 16.71 -9.69 -1.76
C ASN A 149 15.62 -8.66 -1.53
N LEU A 150 15.65 -7.58 -2.28
CA LEU A 150 14.56 -6.60 -2.31
C LEU A 150 13.40 -7.08 -3.17
N HIS A 151 12.21 -6.94 -2.62
CA HIS A 151 10.95 -6.94 -3.35
C HIS A 151 10.41 -5.52 -3.53
N PHE A 152 9.71 -5.31 -4.65
CA PHE A 152 8.93 -4.11 -4.86
C PHE A 152 7.46 -4.50 -4.98
N HIS A 153 6.65 -4.00 -4.06
CA HIS A 153 5.20 -4.13 -4.13
C HIS A 153 4.60 -2.87 -4.72
N LEU A 154 3.76 -3.02 -5.75
CA LEU A 154 3.13 -1.91 -6.43
C LEU A 154 1.62 -2.07 -6.45
N VAL A 155 0.91 -0.97 -6.25
CA VAL A 155 -0.52 -0.85 -6.60
C VAL A 155 -0.63 0.09 -7.78
N THR A 156 -1.30 -0.34 -8.84
CA THR A 156 -1.46 0.45 -10.07
C THR A 156 -2.93 0.59 -10.46
N ASP A 157 -3.25 1.66 -11.21
CA ASP A 157 -4.61 1.94 -11.73
C ASP A 157 -4.96 1.17 -13.00
N ARG A 158 -4.08 0.27 -13.44
CA ARG A 158 -4.25 -0.48 -14.69
C ARG A 158 -3.98 -1.95 -14.48
N PHE A 159 -4.80 -2.79 -15.15
CA PHE A 159 -4.49 -4.19 -15.29
C PHE A 159 -3.39 -4.38 -16.34
N ILE A 160 -2.34 -5.09 -15.96
CA ILE A 160 -1.24 -5.48 -16.83
C ILE A 160 -1.30 -7.00 -16.99
N LYS A 161 -1.20 -7.51 -18.23
CA LYS A 161 -1.14 -8.95 -18.45
C LYS A 161 0.15 -9.51 -17.84
N ALA A 162 0.06 -10.62 -17.12
CA ALA A 162 1.18 -11.22 -16.40
C ALA A 162 2.41 -11.47 -17.29
N GLU A 163 2.19 -11.96 -18.51
CA GLU A 163 3.27 -12.21 -19.48
C GLU A 163 3.98 -10.94 -19.91
N CYS A 164 3.21 -9.86 -20.17
CA CYS A 164 3.79 -8.56 -20.56
C CYS A 164 4.57 -7.93 -19.40
N LEU A 165 4.05 -8.05 -18.19
CA LEU A 165 4.71 -7.58 -16.98
C LEU A 165 6.03 -8.31 -16.77
N ARG A 166 6.01 -9.64 -16.79
CA ARG A 166 7.17 -10.50 -16.60
C ARG A 166 8.24 -10.24 -17.65
N SER A 167 7.86 -10.17 -18.92
CA SER A 167 8.79 -9.89 -20.01
C SER A 167 9.45 -8.51 -19.85
N ALA A 168 8.69 -7.49 -19.48
CA ALA A 168 9.23 -6.15 -19.26
C ALA A 168 10.20 -6.10 -18.07
N TRP A 169 9.86 -6.75 -16.96
CA TRP A 169 10.69 -6.80 -15.76
C TRP A 169 11.96 -7.60 -15.99
N ASN A 170 11.87 -8.82 -16.53
CA ASN A 170 13.02 -9.69 -16.80
C ASN A 170 14.01 -9.04 -17.77
N ARG A 171 13.52 -8.33 -18.79
CA ARG A 171 14.39 -7.57 -19.69
C ARG A 171 15.21 -6.51 -18.95
N LEU A 172 14.61 -5.82 -17.95
CA LEU A 172 15.34 -4.86 -17.15
C LEU A 172 16.31 -5.53 -16.17
N CYS A 173 15.92 -6.66 -15.58
CA CYS A 173 16.77 -7.48 -14.72
C CYS A 173 18.00 -8.05 -15.44
N ASN A 174 18.01 -8.05 -16.78
CA ASN A 174 19.11 -8.54 -17.63
C ASN A 174 19.64 -7.46 -18.58
N LYS A 175 19.68 -6.22 -18.10
CA LYS A 175 20.03 -5.04 -18.89
C LYS A 175 21.53 -4.93 -19.23
N GLY A 176 22.38 -5.78 -18.64
CA GLY A 176 23.81 -5.71 -18.79
C GLY A 176 24.45 -4.53 -18.05
N LYS A 177 25.55 -4.00 -18.58
CA LYS A 177 26.24 -2.85 -17.96
C LYS A 177 25.41 -1.59 -18.03
N VAL A 178 25.28 -0.90 -16.89
CA VAL A 178 24.59 0.38 -16.75
C VAL A 178 25.61 1.41 -16.28
N LYS A 179 25.58 2.63 -16.85
CA LYS A 179 26.49 3.71 -16.47
C LYS A 179 26.37 4.04 -14.98
N GLY A 180 27.50 4.08 -14.27
CA GLY A 180 27.54 4.38 -12.83
C GLY A 180 27.20 3.20 -11.92
N VAL A 181 27.05 1.99 -12.46
CA VAL A 181 26.82 0.75 -11.71
C VAL A 181 28.03 -0.15 -11.89
N ALA A 182 28.59 -0.66 -10.79
CA ALA A 182 29.84 -1.41 -10.78
C ALA A 182 29.68 -2.78 -11.49
N ALA A 183 28.55 -3.44 -11.29
CA ALA A 183 28.26 -4.77 -11.86
C ALA A 183 27.16 -4.69 -12.92
N PRO A 184 27.11 -5.61 -13.89
CA PRO A 184 26.01 -5.69 -14.84
C PRO A 184 24.73 -6.22 -14.18
N PHE A 185 23.56 -5.78 -14.69
CA PHE A 185 22.28 -6.40 -14.39
C PHE A 185 22.14 -7.69 -15.21
N ASP A 186 22.48 -8.83 -14.60
CA ASP A 186 22.56 -10.15 -15.18
C ASP A 186 21.71 -11.20 -14.44
N TYR A 187 20.65 -10.75 -13.76
CA TYR A 187 19.87 -11.59 -12.86
C TYR A 187 19.19 -12.77 -13.57
N VAL A 188 18.72 -12.58 -14.80
CA VAL A 188 18.09 -13.65 -15.58
C VAL A 188 19.15 -14.68 -16.06
N ASP A 189 20.32 -14.22 -16.50
CA ASP A 189 21.40 -15.11 -16.91
C ASP A 189 21.90 -15.96 -15.75
N ARG A 190 22.02 -15.38 -14.56
CA ARG A 190 22.41 -16.11 -13.35
C ARG A 190 21.35 -17.10 -12.90
N TYR A 191 20.06 -16.74 -12.99
CA TYR A 191 18.97 -17.68 -12.77
C TYR A 191 19.04 -18.84 -13.77
N ARG A 192 19.22 -18.54 -15.05
CA ARG A 192 19.37 -19.55 -16.11
C ARG A 192 20.53 -20.48 -15.84
N ALA A 193 21.71 -19.94 -15.54
CA ALA A 193 22.88 -20.75 -15.21
C ALA A 193 22.62 -21.67 -14.00
N LYS A 194 21.95 -21.17 -12.97
CA LYS A 194 21.55 -21.96 -11.79
C LYS A 194 20.60 -23.10 -12.17
N MET A 195 19.59 -22.84 -13.01
CA MET A 195 18.65 -23.90 -13.44
C MET A 195 19.31 -24.93 -14.37
N LEU A 196 20.17 -24.50 -15.27
CA LEU A 196 20.94 -25.42 -16.12
C LEU A 196 21.86 -26.31 -15.30
N ASN A 197 22.49 -25.79 -14.25
CA ASN A 197 23.29 -26.57 -13.31
C ASN A 197 22.47 -27.57 -12.51
N LEU A 198 21.30 -27.12 -11.96
CA LEU A 198 20.37 -27.99 -11.21
C LEU A 198 19.89 -29.18 -12.06
N TYR A 199 19.75 -29.01 -13.35
CA TYR A 199 19.27 -30.02 -14.29
C TYR A 199 20.34 -30.56 -15.25
N ALA A 200 21.62 -30.40 -14.91
CA ALA A 200 22.73 -30.83 -15.78
C ALA A 200 22.66 -32.33 -16.14
N ASN A 201 22.20 -33.16 -15.22
CA ASN A 201 22.03 -34.60 -15.37
C ASN A 201 20.58 -35.05 -15.58
N GLY A 202 19.71 -34.13 -15.98
CA GLY A 202 18.25 -34.36 -16.05
C GLY A 202 17.50 -33.97 -14.78
N PHE A 203 16.24 -34.40 -14.69
CA PHE A 203 15.44 -34.13 -13.50
C PHE A 203 15.75 -35.13 -12.38
N ASP A 204 16.37 -34.66 -11.32
CA ASP A 204 16.60 -35.41 -10.10
C ASP A 204 15.67 -34.86 -8.99
N ALA A 205 14.73 -35.71 -8.52
CA ALA A 205 13.74 -35.33 -7.53
C ALA A 205 14.37 -34.99 -6.15
N ALA A 206 15.45 -35.69 -5.76
CA ALA A 206 16.12 -35.44 -4.48
C ALA A 206 16.88 -34.11 -4.52
N ALA A 207 17.66 -33.86 -5.57
CA ALA A 207 18.36 -32.58 -5.75
C ALA A 207 17.39 -31.39 -5.83
N VAL A 208 16.23 -31.58 -6.49
CA VAL A 208 15.17 -30.55 -6.56
C VAL A 208 14.51 -30.37 -5.21
N ALA A 209 14.28 -31.43 -4.42
CA ALA A 209 13.70 -31.31 -3.08
C ALA A 209 14.60 -30.50 -2.14
N ASP A 210 15.91 -30.76 -2.13
CA ASP A 210 16.90 -29.99 -1.37
C ASP A 210 16.92 -28.51 -1.79
N TYR A 211 16.87 -28.26 -3.10
CA TYR A 211 16.79 -26.90 -3.62
C TYR A 211 15.50 -26.19 -3.17
N VAL A 212 14.35 -26.86 -3.31
CA VAL A 212 13.01 -26.34 -3.02
C VAL A 212 12.86 -26.05 -1.52
N ALA A 213 13.33 -26.94 -0.65
CA ALA A 213 13.29 -26.77 0.80
C ALA A 213 14.02 -25.50 1.28
N ASN A 214 14.98 -25.01 0.48
CA ASN A 214 15.72 -23.80 0.77
C ASN A 214 15.13 -22.52 0.15
N LEU A 215 14.02 -22.61 -0.59
CA LEU A 215 13.32 -21.44 -1.11
C LEU A 215 12.52 -20.74 0.00
N ASP A 216 12.69 -19.41 0.12
CA ASP A 216 11.98 -18.62 1.14
C ASP A 216 10.46 -18.75 1.07
N GLY A 217 9.90 -18.76 -0.14
CA GLY A 217 8.46 -18.94 -0.32
C GLY A 217 7.95 -20.30 0.18
N VAL A 218 8.79 -21.34 0.12
CA VAL A 218 8.47 -22.68 0.65
C VAL A 218 8.59 -22.67 2.16
N LYS A 219 9.66 -22.10 2.72
CA LYS A 219 9.84 -21.94 4.17
C LYS A 219 8.69 -21.16 4.79
N GLN A 220 8.29 -20.06 4.14
CA GLN A 220 7.15 -19.26 4.61
C GLN A 220 5.84 -20.04 4.55
N GLN A 221 5.59 -20.79 3.48
CA GLN A 221 4.38 -21.62 3.37
C GLN A 221 4.32 -22.70 4.43
N ILE A 222 5.47 -23.34 4.74
CA ILE A 222 5.57 -24.31 5.81
C ILE A 222 5.22 -23.67 7.16
N ALA A 223 5.79 -22.48 7.44
CA ALA A 223 5.51 -21.74 8.67
C ALA A 223 4.03 -21.31 8.76
N ASP A 224 3.44 -20.77 7.69
CA ASP A 224 2.03 -20.37 7.64
C ASP A 224 1.09 -21.58 7.84
N ASP A 225 1.42 -22.74 7.26
CA ASP A 225 0.63 -23.97 7.41
C ASP A 225 0.77 -24.55 8.83
N ALA A 226 1.95 -24.45 9.46
CA ALA A 226 2.18 -24.85 10.86
C ALA A 226 1.39 -23.95 11.83
N GLU A 227 1.48 -22.62 11.69
CA GLU A 227 0.72 -21.65 12.49
C GLU A 227 -0.80 -21.87 12.36
N LYS A 228 -1.26 -22.14 11.14
CA LYS A 228 -2.67 -22.46 10.90
C LYS A 228 -3.09 -23.76 11.59
N PHE A 229 -2.23 -24.79 11.59
CA PHE A 229 -2.46 -26.05 12.29
C PHE A 229 -2.60 -25.83 13.80
N GLU A 230 -1.67 -25.07 14.41
CA GLU A 230 -1.70 -24.72 15.83
C GLU A 230 -2.96 -23.92 16.20
N THR A 231 -3.34 -22.95 15.35
CA THR A 231 -4.54 -22.13 15.55
C THR A 231 -5.81 -22.97 15.51
N VAL A 232 -5.90 -23.94 14.58
CA VAL A 232 -7.09 -24.79 14.42
C VAL A 232 -7.19 -25.81 15.56
N ASN A 233 -6.05 -26.40 15.97
CA ASN A 233 -6.03 -27.45 16.98
C ASN A 233 -5.87 -26.90 18.41
N GLN A 234 -5.65 -25.60 18.58
CA GLN A 234 -5.44 -24.93 19.87
C GLN A 234 -4.31 -25.55 20.72
N ARG A 235 -3.27 -26.05 20.07
CA ARG A 235 -2.09 -26.62 20.69
C ARG A 235 -0.86 -26.46 19.80
N GLU A 236 0.31 -26.55 20.36
CA GLU A 236 1.58 -26.58 19.64
C GLU A 236 1.67 -27.81 18.70
N ILE A 237 2.34 -27.62 17.59
CA ILE A 237 2.60 -28.68 16.62
C ILE A 237 3.69 -29.64 17.13
N THR A 238 3.49 -30.93 16.95
CA THR A 238 4.52 -31.93 17.24
C THR A 238 5.50 -32.07 16.07
N ALA A 239 6.70 -32.61 16.36
CA ALA A 239 7.72 -32.82 15.32
C ALA A 239 7.23 -33.71 14.17
N PRO A 240 6.52 -34.82 14.35
CA PRO A 240 5.98 -35.61 13.24
C PRO A 240 4.96 -34.85 12.39
N GLU A 241 4.10 -34.04 13.00
CA GLU A 241 3.11 -33.23 12.29
C GLU A 241 3.78 -32.11 11.49
N TYR A 242 4.84 -31.50 12.03
CA TYR A 242 5.65 -30.55 11.29
C TYR A 242 6.34 -31.20 10.08
N ASP A 243 6.91 -32.40 10.25
CA ASP A 243 7.52 -33.17 9.16
C ASP A 243 6.49 -33.54 8.08
N GLU A 244 5.25 -33.83 8.45
CA GLU A 244 4.17 -34.09 7.49
C GLU A 244 3.84 -32.82 6.67
N ILE A 245 3.73 -31.66 7.32
CA ILE A 245 3.51 -30.36 6.63
C ILE A 245 4.69 -30.06 5.70
N PHE A 246 5.93 -30.20 6.22
CA PHE A 246 7.15 -29.99 5.45
C PHE A 246 7.19 -30.85 4.19
N ASN A 247 7.03 -32.17 4.35
CA ASN A 247 7.05 -33.10 3.23
C ASN A 247 5.95 -32.83 2.21
N ARG A 248 4.74 -32.51 2.67
CA ARG A 248 3.62 -32.15 1.79
C ARG A 248 3.92 -30.93 0.95
N VAL A 249 4.43 -29.84 1.55
CA VAL A 249 4.72 -28.59 0.85
C VAL A 249 5.88 -28.74 -0.11
N VAL A 250 6.96 -29.40 0.33
CA VAL A 250 8.14 -29.67 -0.49
C VAL A 250 7.77 -30.54 -1.68
N ASN A 251 7.10 -31.68 -1.49
CA ASN A 251 6.72 -32.60 -2.55
C ASN A 251 5.77 -31.94 -3.56
N ALA A 252 4.78 -31.18 -3.10
CA ALA A 252 3.88 -30.43 -3.99
C ALA A 252 4.64 -29.39 -4.83
N THR A 253 5.71 -28.84 -4.31
CA THR A 253 6.55 -27.87 -5.03
C THR A 253 7.50 -28.58 -6.00
N VAL A 254 8.07 -29.72 -5.61
CA VAL A 254 8.89 -30.59 -6.50
C VAL A 254 8.09 -30.98 -7.75
N GLU A 255 6.80 -31.33 -7.60
CA GLU A 255 5.96 -31.66 -8.76
C GLU A 255 5.74 -30.45 -9.70
N LYS A 256 5.61 -29.23 -9.13
CA LYS A 256 5.56 -28.01 -9.94
C LYS A 256 6.88 -27.80 -10.72
N PHE A 257 8.02 -28.05 -10.08
CA PHE A 257 9.33 -27.97 -10.72
C PHE A 257 9.49 -29.03 -11.79
N ARG A 258 9.01 -30.27 -11.56
CA ARG A 258 8.98 -31.34 -12.54
C ARG A 258 8.20 -30.94 -13.80
N ALA A 259 6.99 -30.44 -13.61
CA ALA A 259 6.16 -29.97 -14.73
C ALA A 259 6.81 -28.82 -15.50
N ALA A 260 7.44 -27.87 -14.77
CA ALA A 260 8.18 -26.77 -15.37
C ALA A 260 9.39 -27.25 -16.15
N TYR A 261 10.16 -28.21 -15.62
CA TYR A 261 11.30 -28.83 -16.31
C TYR A 261 10.90 -29.43 -17.65
N TYR A 262 9.88 -30.31 -17.68
CA TYR A 262 9.45 -30.93 -18.95
C TYR A 262 8.91 -29.90 -19.94
N LYS A 263 8.29 -28.85 -19.49
CA LYS A 263 7.84 -27.73 -20.33
C LYS A 263 9.05 -26.98 -20.94
N GLU A 264 10.07 -26.71 -20.15
CA GLU A 264 11.29 -26.03 -20.62
C GLU A 264 12.10 -26.92 -21.58
N MET A 265 12.08 -28.27 -21.41
CA MET A 265 12.74 -29.19 -22.32
C MET A 265 12.12 -29.22 -23.73
N GLN A 266 10.87 -28.82 -23.87
CA GLN A 266 10.20 -28.64 -25.16
C GLN A 266 10.67 -27.38 -25.92
N ARG A 267 11.41 -26.47 -25.25
CA ARG A 267 11.93 -25.26 -25.86
C ARG A 267 13.31 -25.51 -26.47
N PRO A 268 13.70 -24.70 -27.46
CA PRO A 268 15.07 -24.67 -27.93
C PRO A 268 16.04 -24.42 -26.75
N GLU A 269 17.20 -25.09 -26.79
CA GLU A 269 18.14 -25.03 -25.67
C GLU A 269 18.57 -23.60 -25.29
N ASN A 270 18.76 -22.75 -26.29
CA ASN A 270 19.13 -21.34 -26.10
C ASN A 270 18.02 -20.50 -25.47
N GLU A 271 16.78 -20.98 -25.47
CA GLU A 271 15.61 -20.26 -24.88
C GLU A 271 15.22 -20.80 -23.51
N ARG A 272 15.78 -21.94 -23.07
CA ARG A 272 15.43 -22.55 -21.77
C ARG A 272 15.79 -21.62 -20.61
N TYR A 273 14.85 -21.50 -19.67
CA TYR A 273 15.00 -20.71 -18.43
C TYR A 273 15.27 -19.20 -18.62
N ASN A 274 15.05 -18.66 -19.81
CA ASN A 274 15.25 -17.23 -20.09
C ASN A 274 14.14 -16.32 -19.53
N ASN A 275 13.02 -16.88 -19.06
CA ASN A 275 11.89 -16.10 -18.55
C ASN A 275 11.44 -16.58 -17.17
N PRO A 276 12.27 -16.35 -16.12
CA PRO A 276 11.94 -16.74 -14.75
C PRO A 276 10.64 -16.11 -14.27
N ASN A 277 9.97 -16.78 -13.31
CA ASN A 277 8.78 -16.24 -12.66
C ASN A 277 9.18 -15.21 -11.59
N SER A 278 9.57 -14.04 -12.02
CA SER A 278 10.04 -12.92 -11.20
C SER A 278 8.95 -11.88 -10.87
N THR A 279 7.71 -12.15 -11.25
CA THR A 279 6.60 -11.22 -11.03
C THR A 279 5.37 -11.97 -10.59
N ASP A 280 4.71 -11.44 -9.59
CA ASP A 280 3.37 -11.86 -9.22
C ASP A 280 2.38 -10.72 -9.46
N ILE A 281 1.15 -11.06 -9.79
CA ILE A 281 0.13 -10.10 -10.14
C ILE A 281 -1.25 -10.57 -9.65
N GLU A 282 -1.86 -9.75 -8.82
CA GLU A 282 -3.19 -10.00 -8.29
C GLU A 282 -4.16 -8.89 -8.72
N ALA A 283 -5.33 -9.32 -9.20
CA ALA A 283 -6.42 -8.40 -9.46
C ALA A 283 -7.07 -7.97 -8.14
N VAL A 284 -7.22 -6.67 -7.96
CA VAL A 284 -7.85 -6.10 -6.77
C VAL A 284 -9.36 -6.34 -6.80
N LYS A 285 -9.84 -7.35 -6.06
CA LYS A 285 -11.25 -7.75 -6.02
C LYS A 285 -12.11 -6.83 -5.15
N SER A 286 -11.56 -6.30 -4.05
CA SER A 286 -12.27 -5.35 -3.20
C SER A 286 -11.34 -4.28 -2.60
N PRO A 287 -11.81 -3.05 -2.36
CA PRO A 287 -11.02 -2.00 -1.72
C PRO A 287 -10.57 -2.36 -0.30
N ALA A 288 -11.45 -3.01 0.47
CA ALA A 288 -11.15 -3.42 1.83
C ALA A 288 -10.07 -4.51 1.88
N ALA A 289 -10.14 -5.50 0.96
CA ALA A 289 -9.13 -6.56 0.87
C ALA A 289 -7.76 -5.99 0.50
N VAL A 290 -7.69 -5.02 -0.44
CA VAL A 290 -6.42 -4.41 -0.84
C VAL A 290 -5.87 -3.48 0.23
N ALA A 291 -6.71 -2.67 0.84
CA ALA A 291 -6.27 -1.83 1.95
C ALA A 291 -5.78 -2.69 3.13
N ALA A 292 -6.42 -3.82 3.41
CA ALA A 292 -5.99 -4.78 4.42
C ALA A 292 -4.72 -5.53 3.98
N TYR A 293 -4.65 -5.97 2.73
CA TYR A 293 -3.49 -6.67 2.16
C TYR A 293 -2.26 -5.74 2.10
N VAL A 294 -2.40 -4.55 1.53
CA VAL A 294 -1.35 -3.54 1.52
C VAL A 294 -0.98 -3.12 2.95
N ALA A 295 -1.96 -3.00 3.87
CA ALA A 295 -1.70 -2.76 5.28
C ALA A 295 -0.97 -3.92 5.93
N LYS A 296 -1.32 -5.18 5.65
CA LYS A 296 -0.61 -6.38 6.14
C LYS A 296 0.86 -6.37 5.69
N TYR A 297 1.13 -6.04 4.41
CA TYR A 297 2.50 -5.92 3.90
C TYR A 297 3.20 -4.63 4.32
N ILE A 298 2.47 -3.59 4.69
CA ILE A 298 3.01 -2.34 5.26
C ILE A 298 3.30 -2.50 6.74
N SER A 299 2.43 -3.24 7.46
CA SER A 299 2.55 -3.52 8.89
C SER A 299 3.14 -4.89 9.20
N LYS A 300 3.49 -5.70 8.18
CA LYS A 300 4.32 -6.87 8.40
C LYS A 300 5.61 -6.33 8.99
N ASP A 301 5.73 -6.58 10.28
CA ASP A 301 6.84 -6.06 11.06
C ASP A 301 8.13 -6.45 10.34
N ILE A 302 8.91 -5.44 10.08
CA ILE A 302 10.29 -5.56 9.62
C ILE A 302 11.08 -6.41 10.62
N THR A 303 10.52 -6.63 11.80
CA THR A 303 11.08 -7.38 12.94
C THR A 303 11.36 -8.85 12.68
N ASP A 304 10.79 -9.48 11.66
CA ASP A 304 11.06 -10.88 11.33
C ASP A 304 12.45 -11.11 10.69
N ASN A 305 13.18 -10.04 10.34
CA ASN A 305 14.53 -10.12 9.79
C ASN A 305 15.56 -9.70 10.87
N PRO A 306 16.44 -10.60 11.35
CA PRO A 306 17.39 -10.30 12.43
C PRO A 306 18.29 -9.09 12.16
N VAL A 307 18.73 -8.89 10.90
CA VAL A 307 19.58 -7.75 10.51
C VAL A 307 18.81 -6.43 10.60
N LEU A 308 17.54 -6.46 10.24
CA LEU A 308 16.65 -5.30 10.34
C LEU A 308 16.28 -5.00 11.77
N THR A 309 16.04 -6.02 12.59
CA THR A 309 15.74 -5.88 14.02
C THR A 309 16.88 -5.22 14.78
N ASP A 310 18.12 -5.67 14.57
CA ASP A 310 19.31 -5.08 15.19
C ASP A 310 19.47 -3.60 14.79
N TYR A 311 19.37 -3.31 13.49
CA TYR A 311 19.42 -1.94 12.97
C TYR A 311 18.32 -1.05 13.59
N ILE A 312 17.07 -1.50 13.58
CA ILE A 312 15.93 -0.75 14.13
C ILE A 312 16.12 -0.49 15.63
N THR A 313 16.52 -1.49 16.39
CA THR A 313 16.75 -1.37 17.84
C THR A 313 17.84 -0.34 18.13
N THR A 314 18.93 -0.38 17.37
CA THR A 314 20.04 0.58 17.51
C THR A 314 19.58 2.02 17.18
N VAL A 315 18.88 2.19 16.06
CA VAL A 315 18.36 3.51 15.63
C VAL A 315 17.34 4.05 16.63
N LYS A 316 16.45 3.18 17.16
CA LYS A 316 15.45 3.55 18.16
C LYS A 316 16.10 4.05 19.45
N GLY A 317 17.09 3.33 19.97
CA GLY A 317 17.83 3.74 21.17
C GLY A 317 18.53 5.11 21.02
N ILE A 318 19.14 5.37 19.86
CA ILE A 318 19.77 6.69 19.59
C ILE A 318 18.69 7.79 19.54
N LYS A 319 17.54 7.54 18.92
CA LYS A 319 16.45 8.50 18.84
C LYS A 319 15.80 8.81 20.19
N GLU A 320 15.63 7.80 21.03
CA GLU A 320 15.14 7.98 22.40
C GLU A 320 16.07 8.91 23.19
N ASN A 321 17.39 8.75 23.06
CA ASN A 321 18.37 9.63 23.67
C ASN A 321 18.27 11.08 23.12
N ILE A 322 18.17 11.25 21.80
CA ILE A 322 17.97 12.57 21.18
C ILE A 322 16.68 13.21 21.70
N THR A 323 15.60 12.45 21.77
CA THR A 323 14.29 12.95 22.22
C THR A 323 14.34 13.40 23.68
N ALA A 324 14.97 12.62 24.56
CA ALA A 324 15.16 12.99 25.95
C ALA A 324 15.94 14.31 26.10
N LEU A 325 17.06 14.46 25.40
CA LEU A 325 17.85 15.70 25.40
C LEU A 325 17.05 16.90 24.87
N LEU A 326 16.23 16.71 23.82
CA LEU A 326 15.40 17.79 23.28
C LEU A 326 14.29 18.21 24.25
N ILE A 327 13.72 17.27 25.02
CA ILE A 327 12.77 17.57 26.09
C ILE A 327 13.45 18.38 27.21
N ASP A 328 14.65 17.95 27.62
CA ASP A 328 15.43 18.65 28.66
C ASP A 328 15.81 20.06 28.23
N ALA A 329 16.25 20.24 26.99
CA ALA A 329 16.54 21.56 26.42
C ALA A 329 15.29 22.46 26.38
N ARG A 330 14.12 21.90 26.04
CA ARG A 330 12.85 22.64 26.05
C ARG A 330 12.45 23.06 27.48
N ASN A 331 12.63 22.17 28.45
CA ASN A 331 12.34 22.45 29.86
C ASN A 331 13.27 23.53 30.41
N ALA A 332 14.58 23.49 30.12
CA ALA A 332 15.55 24.51 30.50
C ALA A 332 15.16 25.88 29.92
N LYS A 333 14.77 25.93 28.64
CA LYS A 333 14.30 27.15 27.99
C LYS A 333 13.00 27.69 28.60
N ALA A 334 12.06 26.81 28.94
CA ALA A 334 10.81 27.20 29.61
C ALA A 334 11.06 27.80 31.00
N ASN A 335 12.12 27.36 31.68
CA ASN A 335 12.57 27.87 32.97
C ASN A 335 13.44 29.15 32.85
N GLY A 336 13.64 29.68 31.64
CA GLY A 336 14.41 30.91 31.39
C GLY A 336 15.91 30.70 31.33
N ASP A 337 16.44 29.47 31.38
CA ASP A 337 17.86 29.15 31.27
C ASP A 337 18.28 28.82 29.83
N GLU A 338 18.46 29.87 29.04
CA GLU A 338 18.91 29.74 27.64
C GLU A 338 20.31 29.15 27.51
N SER A 339 21.20 29.37 28.51
CA SER A 339 22.54 28.83 28.50
C SER A 339 22.55 27.32 28.69
N ALA A 340 21.79 26.82 29.65
CA ALA A 340 21.63 25.38 29.85
C ALA A 340 20.93 24.71 28.62
N ALA A 341 19.95 25.36 28.06
CA ALA A 341 19.27 24.84 26.84
C ALA A 341 20.26 24.73 25.67
N ALA A 342 21.13 25.74 25.45
CA ALA A 342 22.13 25.68 24.39
C ALA A 342 23.19 24.57 24.63
N ALA A 343 23.63 24.39 25.87
CA ALA A 343 24.59 23.34 26.24
C ALA A 343 24.00 21.94 26.02
N ILE A 344 22.70 21.73 26.32
CA ILE A 344 22.03 20.47 26.08
C ILE A 344 21.85 20.23 24.56
N LEU A 345 21.50 21.25 23.78
CA LEU A 345 21.41 21.12 22.32
C LEU A 345 22.74 20.73 21.66
N GLN A 346 23.87 21.19 22.20
CA GLN A 346 25.20 20.75 21.72
C GLN A 346 25.44 19.26 21.95
N GLN A 347 24.88 18.66 22.99
CA GLN A 347 25.00 17.23 23.25
C GLN A 347 24.18 16.38 22.26
N VAL A 348 23.22 16.96 21.55
CA VAL A 348 22.43 16.26 20.51
C VAL A 348 23.25 16.00 19.25
N GLU A 349 24.19 16.86 18.90
CA GLU A 349 24.94 16.77 17.64
C GLU A 349 25.76 15.46 17.48
N PRO A 350 26.49 14.95 18.49
CA PRO A 350 27.16 13.66 18.40
C PRO A 350 26.21 12.49 18.11
N PHE A 351 25.01 12.50 18.70
CA PHE A 351 24.01 11.47 18.45
C PHE A 351 23.44 11.55 17.02
N LYS A 352 23.24 12.76 16.48
CA LYS A 352 22.84 12.94 15.08
C LYS A 352 23.91 12.46 14.10
N GLN A 353 25.18 12.76 14.37
CA GLN A 353 26.30 12.30 13.56
C GLN A 353 26.39 10.77 13.58
N HIS A 354 26.32 10.17 14.76
CA HIS A 354 26.33 8.72 14.92
C HIS A 354 25.13 8.05 14.22
N LEU A 355 23.94 8.65 14.29
CA LEU A 355 22.75 8.18 13.57
C LEU A 355 22.96 8.23 12.06
N ALA A 356 23.57 9.30 11.53
CA ALA A 356 23.89 9.43 10.11
C ALA A 356 24.89 8.36 9.66
N GLU A 357 25.94 8.12 10.44
CA GLU A 357 26.96 7.08 10.18
C GLU A 357 26.34 5.67 10.16
N ILE A 358 25.51 5.33 11.14
CA ILE A 358 24.82 4.03 11.18
C ILE A 358 23.88 3.87 9.97
N ARG A 359 23.19 4.94 9.59
CA ARG A 359 22.31 4.93 8.40
C ARG A 359 23.08 4.69 7.12
N GLU A 360 24.27 5.24 6.97
CA GLU A 360 25.10 5.05 5.78
C GLU A 360 25.77 3.66 5.74
N THR A 361 26.22 3.17 6.89
CA THR A 361 27.06 1.96 6.96
C THR A 361 26.26 0.69 7.24
N LYS A 362 25.18 0.75 8.01
CA LYS A 362 24.44 -0.42 8.52
C LYS A 362 23.01 -0.51 8.03
N CYS A 363 22.46 0.54 7.40
CA CYS A 363 21.08 0.47 6.93
C CYS A 363 20.93 -0.53 5.79
N PRO A 364 20.15 -1.62 5.98
CA PRO A 364 19.97 -2.63 4.95
C PRO A 364 19.10 -2.17 3.78
N ILE A 365 18.36 -1.07 3.97
CA ILE A 365 17.55 -0.45 2.92
C ILE A 365 17.85 1.06 2.90
N LEU A 366 18.49 1.52 1.82
CA LEU A 366 18.83 2.92 1.62
C LEU A 366 17.72 3.66 0.85
N GLY A 367 17.41 4.89 1.27
CA GLY A 367 16.46 5.77 0.59
C GLY A 367 15.00 5.50 0.95
N HIS A 368 14.08 5.87 0.05
CA HIS A 368 12.66 5.79 0.32
C HIS A 368 12.16 4.34 0.41
N LEU A 369 11.47 4.00 1.51
CA LEU A 369 10.76 2.73 1.67
C LEU A 369 9.55 2.60 0.75
N TRP A 370 8.90 3.71 0.47
CA TRP A 370 7.73 3.78 -0.39
C TRP A 370 7.64 5.10 -1.13
N PHE A 371 6.89 5.12 -2.21
CA PHE A 371 6.64 6.33 -2.97
C PHE A 371 5.29 6.23 -3.71
N LYS A 372 4.69 7.39 -3.95
CA LYS A 372 3.49 7.52 -4.77
C LYS A 372 3.76 8.32 -6.03
N SER A 373 3.04 8.04 -7.10
CA SER A 373 3.14 8.85 -8.31
C SER A 373 2.79 10.31 -8.02
N LYS A 374 3.54 11.24 -8.62
CA LYS A 374 3.28 12.68 -8.50
C LYS A 374 1.86 13.05 -8.94
N THR A 375 1.29 12.30 -9.87
CA THR A 375 -0.08 12.45 -10.36
C THR A 375 -1.15 12.26 -9.28
N LEU A 376 -0.85 11.57 -8.16
CA LEU A 376 -1.77 11.41 -7.03
C LEU A 376 -1.82 12.64 -6.10
N THR A 377 -0.78 13.47 -6.11
CA THR A 377 -0.65 14.57 -5.15
C THR A 377 -1.87 15.52 -5.12
N PRO A 378 -2.39 16.00 -6.27
CA PRO A 378 -3.56 16.89 -6.25
C PRO A 378 -4.79 16.25 -5.61
N PHE A 379 -5.00 14.94 -5.85
CA PHE A 379 -6.15 14.20 -5.28
C PHE A 379 -6.05 14.02 -3.77
N LEU A 380 -4.84 14.02 -3.22
CA LEU A 380 -4.61 13.85 -1.78
C LEU A 380 -4.74 15.17 -1.02
N SER A 381 -4.47 16.29 -1.67
CA SER A 381 -4.59 17.64 -1.09
C SER A 381 -6.04 17.99 -0.77
N GLY A 382 -6.98 17.54 -1.61
CA GLY A 382 -8.40 17.88 -1.51
C GLY A 382 -8.69 19.31 -1.97
N ALA A 383 -9.95 19.60 -2.24
CA ALA A 383 -10.46 20.94 -2.47
C ALA A 383 -11.27 21.40 -1.26
N THR A 384 -11.11 22.65 -0.89
CA THR A 384 -11.88 23.29 0.18
C THR A 384 -12.83 24.29 -0.45
N ASP A 385 -14.09 24.25 -0.04
CA ASP A 385 -15.12 25.17 -0.51
C ASP A 385 -15.95 25.64 0.69
N PHE A 386 -16.72 26.71 0.52
CA PHE A 386 -17.64 27.20 1.53
C PHE A 386 -18.92 26.38 1.51
N ILE A 387 -19.52 26.18 2.69
CA ILE A 387 -20.80 25.49 2.82
C ILE A 387 -21.91 26.50 2.49
N ASP A 388 -22.67 26.19 1.44
CA ASP A 388 -23.94 26.87 1.19
C ASP A 388 -25.12 26.04 1.75
N ASN A 389 -26.32 26.62 1.74
CA ASN A 389 -27.51 25.98 2.28
C ASN A 389 -27.85 24.65 1.58
N THR A 390 -27.51 24.50 0.31
CA THR A 390 -27.81 23.29 -0.48
C THR A 390 -26.84 22.15 -0.13
N ILE A 391 -25.57 22.46 0.03
CA ILE A 391 -24.55 21.51 0.50
C ILE A 391 -24.83 21.12 1.95
N ASN A 392 -25.22 22.08 2.81
CA ASN A 392 -25.53 21.78 4.20
C ASN A 392 -26.70 20.79 4.35
N ALA A 393 -27.78 20.98 3.59
CA ALA A 393 -28.91 20.04 3.60
C ALA A 393 -28.50 18.62 3.17
N GLU A 394 -27.65 18.49 2.17
CA GLU A 394 -27.12 17.19 1.74
C GLU A 394 -26.16 16.58 2.78
N LEU A 395 -25.36 17.39 3.48
CA LEU A 395 -24.49 16.93 4.56
C LEU A 395 -25.29 16.40 5.76
N GLN A 396 -26.39 17.05 6.13
CA GLN A 396 -27.29 16.56 7.18
C GLN A 396 -27.92 15.21 6.80
N THR A 397 -28.36 15.09 5.54
CA THR A 397 -28.88 13.82 5.02
C THR A 397 -27.81 12.74 5.04
N LEU A 398 -26.59 13.04 4.60
CA LEU A 398 -25.45 12.13 4.62
C LEU A 398 -25.11 11.68 6.05
N PHE A 399 -25.14 12.60 7.01
CA PHE A 399 -24.92 12.29 8.42
C PHE A 399 -25.93 11.26 8.93
N ALA A 400 -27.22 11.49 8.69
CA ALA A 400 -28.28 10.59 9.10
C ALA A 400 -28.14 9.20 8.44
N ASP A 401 -27.82 9.16 7.15
CA ASP A 401 -27.65 7.92 6.41
C ASP A 401 -26.44 7.09 6.92
N LEU A 402 -25.31 7.73 7.19
CA LEU A 402 -24.12 7.05 7.71
C LEU A 402 -24.34 6.55 9.15
N GLN A 403 -25.07 7.29 9.98
CA GLN A 403 -25.45 6.82 11.32
C GLN A 403 -26.37 5.59 11.25
N ALA A 404 -27.38 5.61 10.39
CA ALA A 404 -28.28 4.47 10.20
C ALA A 404 -27.52 3.24 9.68
N GLU A 405 -26.62 3.44 8.71
CA GLU A 405 -25.76 2.37 8.18
C GLU A 405 -24.87 1.77 9.28
N TYR A 406 -24.22 2.61 10.09
CA TYR A 406 -23.38 2.14 11.19
C TYR A 406 -24.19 1.35 12.22
N LYS A 407 -25.36 1.89 12.65
CA LYS A 407 -26.25 1.21 13.57
C LYS A 407 -26.64 -0.19 13.08
N THR A 408 -27.05 -0.31 11.83
CA THR A 408 -27.37 -1.61 11.22
C THR A 408 -26.19 -2.59 11.23
N LYS A 409 -25.00 -2.10 10.90
CA LYS A 409 -23.78 -2.93 10.88
C LYS A 409 -23.38 -3.39 12.28
N ILE A 410 -23.48 -2.53 13.29
CA ILE A 410 -23.11 -2.88 14.66
C ILE A 410 -24.12 -3.84 15.30
N GLU A 411 -25.40 -3.69 15.00
CA GLU A 411 -26.46 -4.62 15.43
C GLU A 411 -26.21 -6.00 14.84
N LYS A 412 -25.92 -6.09 13.54
CA LYS A 412 -25.56 -7.35 12.89
C LYS A 412 -24.32 -7.98 13.51
N TYR A 413 -23.26 -7.20 13.71
CA TYR A 413 -22.03 -7.67 14.34
C TYR A 413 -22.30 -8.25 15.74
N LYS A 414 -23.08 -7.54 16.57
CA LYS A 414 -23.46 -8.02 17.91
C LYS A 414 -24.25 -9.35 17.83
N ALA A 415 -25.16 -9.49 16.85
CA ALA A 415 -25.89 -10.73 16.62
C ALA A 415 -24.94 -11.87 16.21
N ASP A 416 -23.99 -11.62 15.29
CA ASP A 416 -23.00 -12.59 14.84
C ASP A 416 -22.09 -13.03 16.00
N VAL A 417 -21.64 -12.10 16.86
CA VAL A 417 -20.86 -12.41 18.08
C VAL A 417 -21.66 -13.28 19.04
N LYS A 418 -22.93 -12.94 19.27
CA LYS A 418 -23.82 -13.72 20.15
C LYS A 418 -24.02 -15.15 19.63
N ALA A 419 -24.27 -15.29 18.33
CA ALA A 419 -24.44 -16.60 17.68
C ALA A 419 -23.16 -17.44 17.77
N TYR A 420 -22.00 -16.85 17.52
CA TYR A 420 -20.71 -17.52 17.65
C TYR A 420 -20.43 -17.98 19.09
N ASN A 421 -20.70 -17.14 20.09
CA ASN A 421 -20.50 -17.48 21.49
C ASN A 421 -21.46 -18.59 21.96
N ALA A 422 -22.64 -18.70 21.37
CA ALA A 422 -23.61 -19.75 21.68
C ALA A 422 -23.26 -21.12 21.04
N ASP A 423 -22.69 -21.10 19.83
CA ASP A 423 -22.30 -22.31 19.09
C ASP A 423 -21.10 -21.99 18.16
N PRO A 424 -19.84 -22.10 18.68
CA PRO A 424 -18.63 -21.82 17.90
C PRO A 424 -18.36 -22.82 16.76
N VAL A 425 -18.94 -24.02 16.85
CA VAL A 425 -18.69 -25.09 15.86
C VAL A 425 -19.47 -24.84 14.58
N ASN A 426 -20.73 -24.43 14.71
CA ASN A 426 -21.61 -24.24 13.55
C ASN A 426 -21.67 -22.77 13.06
N ASN A 427 -21.14 -21.82 13.82
CA ASN A 427 -21.13 -20.41 13.45
C ASN A 427 -19.73 -19.91 13.10
N LYS A 428 -19.64 -19.13 12.05
CA LYS A 428 -18.39 -18.51 11.64
C LYS A 428 -17.95 -17.46 12.66
N ARG A 429 -16.68 -17.47 13.06
CA ARG A 429 -16.09 -16.43 13.92
C ARG A 429 -16.36 -15.04 13.32
N PRO A 430 -16.97 -14.11 14.06
CA PRO A 430 -17.19 -12.76 13.59
C PRO A 430 -15.86 -12.05 13.32
N GLY A 431 -15.85 -11.22 12.29
CA GLY A 431 -14.67 -10.37 11.97
C GLY A 431 -14.49 -9.24 12.98
N ASN A 432 -13.71 -8.24 12.62
CA ASN A 432 -13.55 -7.04 13.43
C ASN A 432 -14.86 -6.25 13.52
N PRO A 433 -15.11 -5.54 14.64
CA PRO A 433 -16.28 -4.68 14.78
C PRO A 433 -16.33 -3.62 13.67
N PRO A 434 -17.53 -3.25 13.20
CA PRO A 434 -17.67 -2.22 12.19
C PRO A 434 -17.06 -0.90 12.67
N ARG A 435 -16.32 -0.26 11.79
CA ARG A 435 -15.73 1.04 12.07
C ARG A 435 -16.80 2.12 11.99
N GLU A 436 -16.76 3.05 12.95
CA GLU A 436 -17.59 4.25 12.90
C GLU A 436 -17.31 5.06 11.63
N LEU A 437 -18.37 5.49 10.95
CA LEU A 437 -18.30 6.19 9.66
C LEU A 437 -18.22 7.72 9.81
N ILE A 438 -18.39 8.22 11.03
CA ILE A 438 -18.27 9.63 11.36
C ILE A 438 -17.18 9.77 12.42
N ALA A 439 -16.19 10.58 12.11
CA ALA A 439 -15.08 10.86 13.01
C ALA A 439 -15.07 12.34 13.38
N TYR A 440 -14.97 12.64 14.66
CA TYR A 440 -14.89 13.98 15.19
C TYR A 440 -13.46 14.34 15.57
N THR A 441 -13.08 15.59 15.32
CA THR A 441 -11.85 16.19 15.87
C THR A 441 -12.28 17.28 16.82
N PHE A 442 -11.84 17.18 18.06
CA PHE A 442 -12.17 18.13 19.11
C PHE A 442 -11.07 19.18 19.25
N GLU A 443 -11.45 20.36 19.73
CA GLU A 443 -10.52 21.36 20.21
C GLU A 443 -9.73 20.79 21.38
N LYS A 444 -8.47 21.20 21.52
CA LYS A 444 -7.62 20.79 22.63
C LYS A 444 -7.45 21.96 23.60
N ASP A 445 -7.48 21.65 24.88
CA ASP A 445 -7.18 22.62 25.94
C ASP A 445 -5.67 22.89 26.07
N GLU A 446 -5.26 23.70 27.01
CA GLU A 446 -3.88 24.08 27.28
C GLU A 446 -3.01 22.88 27.69
N ASN A 447 -3.62 21.80 28.20
CA ASN A 447 -2.94 20.54 28.57
C ASN A 447 -2.88 19.53 27.42
N GLY A 448 -3.48 19.86 26.27
CA GLY A 448 -3.54 18.98 25.09
C GLY A 448 -4.65 17.92 25.15
N GLU A 449 -5.57 18.01 26.12
CA GLU A 449 -6.74 17.16 26.23
C GLU A 449 -7.89 17.66 25.35
N ASN A 450 -8.75 16.74 24.91
CA ASN A 450 -9.88 17.09 24.05
C ASN A 450 -10.97 17.83 24.87
N THR A 451 -11.35 19.00 24.40
CA THR A 451 -12.52 19.72 24.93
C THR A 451 -13.82 19.13 24.35
N SER A 452 -14.98 19.65 24.79
CA SER A 452 -16.28 19.29 24.21
C SER A 452 -16.55 19.92 22.82
N ASN A 453 -15.69 20.85 22.36
CA ASN A 453 -15.90 21.61 21.14
C ASN A 453 -15.44 20.82 19.92
N VAL A 454 -16.34 20.49 19.00
CA VAL A 454 -16.03 19.85 17.74
C VAL A 454 -15.55 20.89 16.73
N ILE A 455 -14.29 20.76 16.27
CA ILE A 455 -13.70 21.65 15.25
C ILE A 455 -13.75 21.04 13.85
N CYS A 456 -13.87 19.71 13.73
CA CYS A 456 -13.97 19.05 12.44
C CYS A 456 -14.79 17.76 12.56
N THR A 457 -15.72 17.58 11.62
CA THR A 457 -16.46 16.32 11.42
C THR A 457 -16.05 15.70 10.10
N THR A 458 -15.53 14.49 10.12
CA THR A 458 -15.11 13.77 8.91
C THR A 458 -16.04 12.60 8.63
N PHE A 459 -16.67 12.62 7.46
CA PHE A 459 -17.49 11.52 6.94
C PHE A 459 -16.60 10.55 6.18
N LEU A 460 -16.45 9.33 6.71
CA LEU A 460 -15.71 8.22 6.11
C LEU A 460 -16.65 7.50 5.15
N CYS A 461 -16.81 8.00 3.95
CA CYS A 461 -17.71 7.45 2.96
C CYS A 461 -16.95 7.06 1.69
N ASN A 462 -17.44 6.04 1.00
CA ASN A 462 -17.02 5.75 -0.35
C ASN A 462 -17.72 6.73 -1.29
N ILE A 463 -17.04 7.79 -1.70
CA ILE A 463 -17.64 8.82 -2.56
C ILE A 463 -18.18 8.24 -3.87
N PHE A 464 -17.58 7.16 -4.39
CA PHE A 464 -18.10 6.50 -5.57
C PHE A 464 -19.48 5.85 -5.32
N GLU A 465 -19.67 5.18 -4.18
CA GLU A 465 -20.96 4.63 -3.76
C GLU A 465 -21.99 5.74 -3.49
N LEU A 466 -21.55 6.80 -2.82
CA LEU A 466 -22.35 7.99 -2.59
C LEU A 466 -22.84 8.62 -3.90
N MET A 467 -21.98 8.68 -4.93
CA MET A 467 -22.37 9.16 -6.27
C MET A 467 -23.35 8.24 -7.00
N GLN A 468 -23.40 6.96 -6.66
CA GLN A 468 -24.33 5.98 -7.25
C GLN A 468 -25.65 5.93 -6.47
N SER A 469 -25.69 6.45 -5.23
CA SER A 469 -26.88 6.41 -4.39
C SER A 469 -28.01 7.21 -5.03
N LYS A 470 -29.24 6.64 -4.94
CA LYS A 470 -30.46 7.23 -5.46
C LYS A 470 -31.49 7.28 -4.33
N ASN A 471 -32.37 8.28 -4.41
CA ASN A 471 -33.57 8.32 -3.58
C ASN A 471 -34.66 7.38 -4.12
N ALA A 472 -35.80 7.32 -3.46
CA ALA A 472 -36.94 6.49 -3.87
C ALA A 472 -37.43 6.79 -5.30
N ASP A 473 -37.30 8.04 -5.75
CA ASP A 473 -37.70 8.47 -7.10
C ASP A 473 -36.64 8.17 -8.18
N GLY A 474 -35.58 7.46 -7.83
CA GLY A 474 -34.50 7.12 -8.75
C GLY A 474 -33.56 8.29 -9.08
N LYS A 475 -33.73 9.46 -8.47
CA LYS A 475 -32.85 10.63 -8.62
C LYS A 475 -31.63 10.48 -7.70
N LYS A 476 -30.54 11.20 -8.03
CA LYS A 476 -29.34 11.23 -7.17
C LYS A 476 -29.68 11.74 -5.79
N ARG A 477 -29.20 11.04 -4.76
CA ARG A 477 -29.44 11.38 -3.36
C ARG A 477 -28.68 12.63 -2.91
N TYR A 478 -27.44 12.83 -3.44
CA TYR A 478 -26.55 13.93 -3.09
C TYR A 478 -26.04 14.65 -4.34
N PRO A 479 -26.89 15.38 -5.10
CA PRO A 479 -26.51 15.94 -6.39
C PRO A 479 -25.46 17.05 -6.28
N ASN A 480 -25.49 17.89 -5.25
CA ASN A 480 -24.55 19.00 -5.05
C ASN A 480 -23.18 18.51 -4.57
N LEU A 481 -23.12 17.62 -3.61
CA LEU A 481 -21.87 16.93 -3.21
C LEU A 481 -21.24 16.18 -4.40
N CYS A 482 -22.05 15.53 -5.24
CA CYS A 482 -21.59 14.89 -6.45
C CYS A 482 -21.02 15.90 -7.48
N ARG A 483 -21.61 17.08 -7.58
CA ARG A 483 -21.14 18.18 -8.45
C ARG A 483 -19.80 18.71 -7.97
N ALA A 484 -19.72 19.08 -6.69
CA ALA A 484 -18.51 19.58 -6.06
C ALA A 484 -17.34 18.59 -6.20
N TRP A 485 -17.61 17.30 -5.99
CA TRP A 485 -16.60 16.27 -6.15
C TRP A 485 -16.14 16.12 -7.61
N ARG A 486 -17.04 16.17 -8.62
CA ARG A 486 -16.65 16.11 -10.03
C ARG A 486 -15.80 17.31 -10.42
N SER A 487 -16.14 18.50 -9.92
CA SER A 487 -15.34 19.71 -10.10
C SER A 487 -13.93 19.53 -9.53
N PHE A 488 -13.83 19.01 -8.31
CA PHE A 488 -12.54 18.67 -7.69
C PHE A 488 -11.68 17.73 -8.53
N VAL A 489 -12.25 16.61 -8.99
CA VAL A 489 -11.52 15.65 -9.86
C VAL A 489 -11.10 16.30 -11.18
N GLY A 490 -11.99 17.11 -11.75
CA GLY A 490 -11.68 17.89 -12.97
C GLY A 490 -10.47 18.82 -12.77
N MET A 491 -10.44 19.56 -11.67
CA MET A 491 -9.31 20.43 -11.31
C MET A 491 -8.01 19.65 -11.14
N CYS A 492 -8.04 18.51 -10.43
CA CYS A 492 -6.85 17.65 -10.25
C CYS A 492 -6.30 17.13 -11.59
N ILE A 493 -7.18 16.74 -12.50
CA ILE A 493 -6.79 16.29 -13.85
C ILE A 493 -6.17 17.44 -14.65
N LEU A 494 -6.75 18.63 -14.59
CA LEU A 494 -6.23 19.83 -15.28
C LEU A 494 -4.87 20.24 -14.71
N GLU A 495 -4.69 20.19 -13.38
CA GLU A 495 -3.40 20.47 -12.75
C GLU A 495 -2.32 19.49 -13.22
N ASN A 496 -2.63 18.21 -13.27
CA ASN A 496 -1.71 17.20 -13.78
C ASN A 496 -1.37 17.42 -15.27
N LYS A 497 -2.34 17.82 -16.09
CA LYS A 497 -2.09 18.17 -17.50
C LYS A 497 -1.17 19.39 -17.62
N LYS A 498 -1.43 20.45 -16.86
CA LYS A 498 -0.56 21.65 -16.85
C LYS A 498 0.88 21.33 -16.44
N LYS A 499 1.08 20.32 -15.59
CA LYS A 499 2.41 19.86 -15.17
C LYS A 499 3.02 18.82 -16.14
N GLY A 500 2.41 18.52 -17.27
CA GLY A 500 2.88 17.55 -18.26
C GLY A 500 2.88 16.09 -17.77
N TYR A 501 2.18 15.76 -16.66
CA TYR A 501 2.21 14.42 -16.08
C TYR A 501 1.44 13.35 -16.89
N TYR A 502 0.67 13.76 -17.90
CA TYR A 502 -0.09 12.88 -18.79
C TYR A 502 0.43 12.84 -20.23
N GLU A 503 1.47 13.59 -20.54
CA GLU A 503 2.11 13.59 -21.85
C GLU A 503 3.11 12.42 -21.91
N PHE A 504 2.63 11.29 -22.46
CA PHE A 504 3.47 10.12 -22.79
C PHE A 504 2.91 9.42 -24.02
#